data_2b4da2692a758a03772e91c7841291db
#
_entry.id   2b4da2692a758a03772e91c7841291db
#
_cell.length_a   1.000
_cell.length_b   1.000
_cell.length_c   1.000
_cell.angle_alpha   90.00
_cell.angle_beta   90.00
_cell.angle_gamma   90.00
#
_symmetry.space_group_name_H-M   'P 1'
#
loop_
_entity.id
_entity.type
_entity.pdbx_description
1 polymer ?
#
loop_
_entity_poly.entity_id
_entity_poly.type
_entity_poly.pdbx_seq_one_letter_code
_entity_poly.pdbx_strand_id
1 'polypeptide(L)'
;REALNHELSTLFNEMWDMDVNRLMPGKDYTIDLQGKAGATQQGDSAARRLFHNVNEERLKSIKTFATFISLLDNYETSTGVAEVVTPEEIAENNCFLDAILATKVMKLAHEYLLKKNLAKPNLADFKHQLYDIWFQLYARKGGNRPDSCGFEHVFVGETRRGKQILGLHNWVQFYLQEKRNQIDYKGYVTRKNKTRPDKDDQVLSIQFSWKGSVKPIGSTFIGVSPEFEFALYTIIFLLSEGRVTRETVKIEEYELQIVVCRHGHHIGTAYPVLLNTSSE
;
A
#
# COMPACT_ATOMS: atom_id res chain seq x y z
N ARG A 1 -10.25 23.47 0.42
CA ARG A 1 -10.20 22.23 1.21
C ARG A 1 -11.36 21.33 0.77
N GLU A 2 -11.03 20.12 0.33
CA GLU A 2 -12.04 19.15 -0.05
C GLU A 2 -12.80 18.64 1.18
N ALA A 3 -14.10 18.47 1.02
CA ALA A 3 -14.95 17.93 2.07
C ALA A 3 -14.68 16.43 2.28
N LEU A 4 -14.82 15.97 3.51
CA LEU A 4 -14.73 14.55 3.84
C LEU A 4 -15.84 13.77 3.14
N ASN A 5 -15.45 12.64 2.56
CA ASN A 5 -16.41 11.67 2.07
C ASN A 5 -16.89 10.83 3.25
N HIS A 6 -18.07 11.16 3.79
CA HIS A 6 -18.60 10.51 4.98
C HIS A 6 -18.99 9.05 4.76
N GLU A 7 -19.54 8.73 3.59
CA GLU A 7 -19.89 7.35 3.24
C GLU A 7 -18.65 6.46 3.24
N LEU A 8 -17.60 6.87 2.53
CA LEU A 8 -16.36 6.11 2.50
C LEU A 8 -15.64 6.09 3.84
N SER A 9 -15.67 7.20 4.59
CA SER A 9 -15.08 7.23 5.94
C SER A 9 -15.75 6.20 6.85
N THR A 10 -17.07 6.12 6.83
CA THR A 10 -17.81 5.12 7.60
C THR A 10 -17.43 3.70 7.19
N LEU A 11 -17.39 3.43 5.90
CA LEU A 11 -17.02 2.11 5.37
C LEU A 11 -15.59 1.74 5.77
N PHE A 12 -14.65 2.65 5.61
CA PHE A 12 -13.23 2.37 5.88
C PHE A 12 -12.96 2.18 7.38
N ASN A 13 -13.70 2.87 8.25
CA ASN A 13 -13.63 2.62 9.70
C ASN A 13 -14.20 1.26 10.08
N GLU A 14 -15.31 0.83 9.45
CA GLU A 14 -15.83 -0.53 9.63
C GLU A 14 -14.81 -1.58 9.19
N MET A 15 -14.17 -1.38 8.05
CA MET A 15 -13.12 -2.26 7.56
C MET A 15 -11.93 -2.31 8.52
N TRP A 16 -11.53 -1.15 9.05
CA TRP A 16 -10.46 -1.05 10.05
C TRP A 16 -10.78 -1.87 11.30
N ASP A 17 -12.00 -1.73 11.81
CA ASP A 17 -12.45 -2.45 13.00
C ASP A 17 -12.56 -3.95 12.77
N MET A 18 -12.89 -4.36 11.55
CA MET A 18 -12.97 -5.78 11.15
C MET A 18 -11.65 -6.39 10.74
N ASP A 19 -10.58 -5.59 10.67
CA ASP A 19 -9.25 -6.06 10.28
C ASP A 19 -8.56 -6.76 11.46
N VAL A 20 -8.97 -8.00 11.71
CA VAL A 20 -8.44 -8.84 12.78
C VAL A 20 -6.96 -9.21 12.56
N ASN A 21 -6.48 -9.05 11.32
CA ASN A 21 -5.10 -9.35 10.95
C ASN A 21 -4.18 -8.14 11.09
N ARG A 22 -4.72 -6.99 11.44
CA ARG A 22 -3.93 -5.78 11.67
C ARG A 22 -2.99 -5.98 12.86
N LEU A 23 -1.71 -5.68 12.66
CA LEU A 23 -0.71 -5.77 13.71
C LEU A 23 -0.75 -4.53 14.60
N MET A 24 -0.51 -4.73 15.89
CA MET A 24 -0.65 -3.67 16.89
C MET A 24 0.71 -3.07 17.24
N PRO A 25 0.84 -1.73 17.20
CA PRO A 25 2.07 -1.06 17.58
C PRO A 25 2.40 -1.32 19.05
N GLY A 26 3.68 -1.53 19.33
CA GLY A 26 4.18 -1.83 20.69
C GLY A 26 4.06 -3.29 21.08
N LYS A 27 3.11 -4.03 20.51
CA LYS A 27 2.89 -5.45 20.80
C LYS A 27 3.48 -6.35 19.72
N ASP A 28 3.12 -6.10 18.45
CA ASP A 28 3.51 -6.93 17.32
C ASP A 28 4.71 -6.35 16.57
N TYR A 29 4.92 -5.07 16.67
CA TYR A 29 6.07 -4.38 16.10
C TYR A 29 6.38 -3.10 16.87
N THR A 30 7.61 -2.63 16.75
CA THR A 30 8.02 -1.31 17.28
C THR A 30 8.76 -0.54 16.19
N ILE A 31 8.50 0.76 16.10
CA ILE A 31 9.21 1.66 15.20
C ILE A 31 10.03 2.66 15.97
N ASP A 32 11.12 3.12 15.37
CA ASP A 32 12.01 4.16 15.89
C ASP A 32 11.99 5.33 14.91
N LEU A 33 11.23 6.37 15.24
CA LEU A 33 11.01 7.52 14.35
C LEU A 33 12.27 8.35 14.14
N GLN A 34 13.11 8.46 15.16
CA GLN A 34 14.36 9.21 15.13
C GLN A 34 14.13 10.69 14.80
N GLY A 35 14.89 11.25 13.84
CA GLY A 35 14.84 12.65 13.52
C GLY A 35 13.92 13.00 12.35
N LYS A 36 13.58 14.27 12.25
CA LYS A 36 12.82 14.81 11.11
C LYS A 36 13.73 14.90 9.89
N ALA A 37 13.28 14.38 8.75
CA ALA A 37 14.00 14.49 7.50
C ALA A 37 14.09 15.95 7.04
N GLY A 38 15.25 16.33 6.49
CA GLY A 38 15.46 17.68 5.98
C GLY A 38 14.64 17.97 4.73
N ALA A 39 14.39 19.26 4.49
CA ALA A 39 13.68 19.72 3.30
C ALA A 39 14.50 19.46 2.01
N THR A 40 15.82 19.39 2.12
CA THR A 40 16.72 18.98 1.05
C THR A 40 17.01 17.49 1.18
N GLN A 41 17.13 16.80 0.06
CA GLN A 41 17.44 15.36 0.03
C GLN A 41 18.86 15.04 0.55
N GLN A 42 19.54 16.03 1.11
CA GLN A 42 20.89 15.91 1.64
C GLN A 42 20.85 15.72 3.14
N GLY A 43 21.50 14.70 3.61
CA GLY A 43 21.58 14.38 5.01
C GLY A 43 20.65 13.24 5.41
N ASP A 44 20.99 12.65 6.51
CA ASP A 44 20.31 11.50 7.09
C ASP A 44 19.99 11.84 8.54
N SER A 45 18.71 11.97 8.85
CA SER A 45 18.22 12.26 10.19
C SER A 45 17.91 10.98 10.97
N ALA A 46 18.25 9.84 10.44
CA ALA A 46 18.02 8.54 11.05
C ALA A 46 19.24 7.63 10.83
N ALA A 47 19.97 7.37 11.91
CA ALA A 47 21.15 6.49 11.89
C ALA A 47 20.76 5.01 12.01
N ARG A 48 19.53 4.72 12.42
CA ARG A 48 19.02 3.38 12.68
C ARG A 48 17.82 3.09 11.79
N ARG A 49 17.42 1.81 11.74
CA ARG A 49 16.24 1.37 11.00
C ARG A 49 14.96 1.95 11.61
N LEU A 50 13.96 2.21 10.76
CA LEU A 50 12.62 2.61 11.22
C LEU A 50 11.98 1.48 12.03
N PHE A 51 12.00 0.24 11.50
CA PHE A 51 11.46 -0.92 12.19
C PHE A 51 12.51 -1.48 13.16
N HIS A 52 12.36 -1.15 14.42
CA HIS A 52 13.24 -1.65 15.47
C HIS A 52 13.03 -3.15 15.69
N ASN A 53 11.77 -3.58 15.75
CA ASN A 53 11.41 -4.98 15.93
C ASN A 53 10.07 -5.29 15.25
N VAL A 54 9.97 -6.46 14.63
CA VAL A 54 8.71 -7.00 14.08
C VAL A 54 8.62 -8.45 14.50
N ASN A 55 7.48 -8.84 15.06
CA ASN A 55 7.20 -10.24 15.37
C ASN A 55 6.92 -11.01 14.06
N GLU A 56 7.98 -11.54 13.45
CA GLU A 56 7.87 -12.24 12.17
C GLU A 56 7.11 -13.56 12.28
N GLU A 57 7.18 -14.23 13.43
CA GLU A 57 6.43 -15.47 13.64
C GLU A 57 4.93 -15.19 13.52
N ARG A 58 4.44 -14.14 14.19
CA ARG A 58 3.06 -13.73 14.07
C ARG A 58 2.71 -13.30 12.64
N LEU A 59 3.55 -12.48 12.03
CA LEU A 59 3.37 -12.01 10.66
C LEU A 59 3.19 -13.18 9.68
N LYS A 60 4.07 -14.17 9.76
CA LYS A 60 4.06 -15.35 8.88
C LYS A 60 2.97 -16.36 9.22
N SER A 61 2.42 -16.31 10.44
CA SER A 61 1.32 -17.18 10.86
C SER A 61 -0.03 -16.73 10.30
N ILE A 62 -0.13 -15.49 9.86
CA ILE A 62 -1.34 -14.92 9.27
C ILE A 62 -1.32 -15.19 7.78
N LYS A 63 -2.31 -15.94 7.27
CA LYS A 63 -2.32 -16.42 5.89
C LYS A 63 -2.25 -15.30 4.85
N THR A 64 -2.94 -14.20 5.07
CA THR A 64 -2.92 -13.07 4.12
C THR A 64 -1.56 -12.40 4.06
N PHE A 65 -0.86 -12.24 5.19
CA PHE A 65 0.51 -11.75 5.19
C PHE A 65 1.48 -12.76 4.58
N ALA A 66 1.36 -14.03 4.91
CA ALA A 66 2.25 -15.08 4.39
C ALA A 66 2.18 -15.16 2.85
N THR A 67 0.97 -15.19 2.31
CA THR A 67 0.76 -15.24 0.85
C THR A 67 1.18 -13.92 0.18
N PHE A 68 0.96 -12.79 0.83
CA PHE A 68 1.40 -11.48 0.34
C PHE A 68 2.93 -11.42 0.24
N ILE A 69 3.63 -11.84 1.28
CA ILE A 69 5.11 -11.84 1.31
C ILE A 69 5.67 -12.71 0.18
N SER A 70 5.06 -13.86 -0.09
CA SER A 70 5.53 -14.72 -1.17
C SER A 70 5.43 -14.08 -2.56
N LEU A 71 4.53 -13.12 -2.74
CA LEU A 71 4.39 -12.40 -4.02
C LEU A 71 5.46 -11.34 -4.22
N LEU A 72 6.03 -10.78 -3.15
CA LEU A 72 6.91 -9.62 -3.25
C LEU A 72 8.19 -9.91 -4.02
N ASP A 73 8.64 -11.16 -4.09
CA ASP A 73 9.87 -11.55 -4.78
C ASP A 73 9.68 -11.90 -6.26
N ASN A 74 8.44 -11.86 -6.77
CA ASN A 74 8.10 -12.34 -8.12
C ASN A 74 8.27 -11.30 -9.23
N TYR A 75 8.80 -10.10 -8.93
CA TYR A 75 8.73 -8.98 -9.87
C TYR A 75 10.09 -8.39 -10.21
N GLU A 76 10.25 -8.05 -11.50
CA GLU A 76 11.33 -7.18 -11.97
C GLU A 76 11.00 -5.74 -11.61
N THR A 77 11.84 -5.11 -10.80
CA THR A 77 11.56 -3.78 -10.23
C THR A 77 11.99 -2.61 -11.12
N SER A 78 12.60 -2.87 -12.28
CA SER A 78 12.96 -1.82 -13.25
C SER A 78 11.90 -1.71 -14.33
N THR A 79 11.31 -0.52 -14.51
CA THR A 79 10.37 -0.27 -15.59
C THR A 79 11.08 -0.36 -16.95
N GLY A 80 10.37 -0.82 -17.98
CA GLY A 80 10.92 -1.03 -19.32
C GLY A 80 11.53 -2.42 -19.54
N VAL A 81 11.68 -3.21 -18.47
CA VAL A 81 12.08 -4.62 -18.56
C VAL A 81 10.84 -5.48 -18.55
N ALA A 82 10.66 -6.30 -19.58
CA ALA A 82 9.48 -7.16 -19.69
C ALA A 82 9.42 -8.16 -18.53
N GLU A 83 8.24 -8.27 -17.94
CA GLU A 83 7.97 -9.27 -16.91
C GLU A 83 7.72 -10.64 -17.54
N VAL A 84 8.26 -11.66 -16.93
CA VAL A 84 7.99 -13.05 -17.27
C VAL A 84 7.14 -13.65 -16.17
N VAL A 85 5.91 -14.02 -16.49
CA VAL A 85 4.97 -14.60 -15.51
C VAL A 85 4.91 -16.11 -15.72
N THR A 86 5.29 -16.85 -14.69
CA THR A 86 5.27 -18.31 -14.70
C THR A 86 3.91 -18.83 -14.21
N PRO A 87 3.54 -20.09 -14.55
CA PRO A 87 2.34 -20.71 -13.99
C PRO A 87 2.33 -20.73 -12.44
N GLU A 88 3.50 -20.88 -11.82
CA GLU A 88 3.65 -20.88 -10.36
C GLU A 88 3.31 -19.50 -9.78
N GLU A 89 3.74 -18.44 -10.43
CA GLU A 89 3.43 -17.06 -10.01
C GLU A 89 1.93 -16.76 -10.15
N ILE A 90 1.30 -17.22 -11.21
CA ILE A 90 -0.16 -17.11 -11.38
C ILE A 90 -0.88 -17.84 -10.25
N ALA A 91 -0.43 -19.04 -9.89
CA ALA A 91 -0.99 -19.81 -8.79
C ALA A 91 -0.81 -19.08 -7.45
N GLU A 92 0.34 -18.46 -7.21
CA GLU A 92 0.60 -17.67 -6.01
C GLU A 92 -0.31 -16.44 -5.94
N ASN A 93 -0.50 -15.73 -7.06
CA ASN A 93 -1.43 -14.59 -7.14
C ASN A 93 -2.85 -15.03 -6.76
N ASN A 94 -3.30 -16.16 -7.30
CA ASN A 94 -4.63 -16.70 -7.00
C ASN A 94 -4.74 -17.18 -5.55
N CYS A 95 -3.70 -17.76 -5.01
CA CYS A 95 -3.66 -18.17 -3.61
C CYS A 95 -3.81 -16.97 -2.67
N PHE A 96 -3.13 -15.87 -2.97
CA PHE A 96 -3.27 -14.62 -2.22
C PHE A 96 -4.70 -14.07 -2.32
N LEU A 97 -5.28 -14.02 -3.53
CA LEU A 97 -6.65 -13.55 -3.71
C LEU A 97 -7.65 -14.41 -2.94
N ASP A 98 -7.49 -15.73 -2.95
CA ASP A 98 -8.34 -16.63 -2.15
C ASP A 98 -8.20 -16.33 -0.65
N ALA A 99 -7.00 -16.07 -0.17
CA ALA A 99 -6.76 -15.76 1.22
C ALA A 99 -7.47 -14.47 1.66
N ILE A 100 -7.34 -13.39 0.87
CA ILE A 100 -7.99 -12.12 1.22
C ILE A 100 -9.51 -12.18 1.09
N LEU A 101 -10.03 -12.90 0.10
CA LEU A 101 -11.48 -13.04 -0.11
C LEU A 101 -12.18 -13.78 1.05
N ALA A 102 -11.44 -14.56 1.82
CA ALA A 102 -11.94 -15.23 3.01
C ALA A 102 -12.06 -14.31 4.23
N THR A 103 -11.52 -13.09 4.17
CA THR A 103 -11.52 -12.16 5.30
C THR A 103 -12.81 -11.36 5.40
N LYS A 104 -13.15 -10.92 6.61
CA LYS A 104 -14.30 -10.03 6.84
C LYS A 104 -14.15 -8.70 6.11
N VAL A 105 -12.93 -8.17 6.03
CA VAL A 105 -12.65 -6.92 5.33
C VAL A 105 -13.05 -7.00 3.86
N MET A 106 -12.61 -8.04 3.16
CA MET A 106 -12.96 -8.21 1.75
C MET A 106 -14.44 -8.54 1.52
N LYS A 107 -15.06 -9.27 2.45
CA LYS A 107 -16.50 -9.52 2.38
C LYS A 107 -17.29 -8.22 2.49
N LEU A 108 -16.92 -7.35 3.41
CA LEU A 108 -17.54 -6.04 3.58
C LEU A 108 -17.35 -5.17 2.32
N ALA A 109 -16.15 -5.16 1.76
CA ALA A 109 -15.85 -4.46 0.51
C ALA A 109 -16.70 -4.99 -0.65
N HIS A 110 -16.80 -6.30 -0.79
CA HIS A 110 -17.62 -6.93 -1.83
C HIS A 110 -19.09 -6.57 -1.71
N GLU A 111 -19.63 -6.63 -0.51
CA GLU A 111 -21.02 -6.24 -0.25
C GLU A 111 -21.30 -4.78 -0.64
N TYR A 112 -20.39 -3.88 -0.27
CA TYR A 112 -20.49 -2.47 -0.64
C TYR A 112 -20.49 -2.28 -2.16
N LEU A 113 -19.56 -2.93 -2.84
CA LEU A 113 -19.43 -2.84 -4.30
C LEU A 113 -20.62 -3.45 -5.02
N LEU A 114 -21.22 -4.51 -4.45
CA LEU A 114 -22.47 -5.09 -4.99
C LEU A 114 -23.63 -4.10 -4.90
N LYS A 115 -23.76 -3.38 -3.80
CA LYS A 115 -24.81 -2.35 -3.64
C LYS A 115 -24.64 -1.21 -4.65
N LYS A 116 -23.41 -0.95 -5.07
CA LYS A 116 -23.11 0.08 -6.07
C LYS A 116 -23.12 -0.46 -7.52
N ASN A 117 -23.41 -1.74 -7.72
CA ASN A 117 -23.37 -2.42 -9.03
C ASN A 117 -21.98 -2.35 -9.71
N LEU A 118 -20.92 -2.38 -8.91
CA LEU A 118 -19.53 -2.24 -9.38
C LEU A 118 -18.74 -3.55 -9.34
N ALA A 119 -19.29 -4.60 -8.73
CA ALA A 119 -18.64 -5.90 -8.60
C ALA A 119 -19.54 -7.01 -9.09
N LYS A 120 -18.93 -8.10 -9.51
CA LYS A 120 -19.63 -9.32 -9.87
C LYS A 120 -20.12 -10.03 -8.62
N PRO A 121 -21.40 -10.49 -8.58
CA PRO A 121 -21.94 -11.20 -7.40
C PRO A 121 -21.26 -12.54 -7.13
N ASN A 122 -20.95 -13.28 -8.18
CA ASN A 122 -20.28 -14.57 -8.06
C ASN A 122 -18.84 -14.36 -7.56
N LEU A 123 -18.43 -15.09 -6.54
CA LEU A 123 -17.12 -14.92 -5.92
C LEU A 123 -15.97 -15.21 -6.86
N ALA A 124 -16.10 -16.22 -7.73
CA ALA A 124 -15.09 -16.55 -8.72
C ALA A 124 -14.94 -15.42 -9.75
N ASP A 125 -16.05 -14.81 -10.16
CA ASP A 125 -16.04 -13.68 -11.09
C ASP A 125 -15.45 -12.43 -10.42
N PHE A 126 -15.74 -12.20 -9.15
CA PHE A 126 -15.15 -11.09 -8.41
C PHE A 126 -13.64 -11.27 -8.24
N LYS A 127 -13.20 -12.49 -7.95
CA LYS A 127 -11.77 -12.83 -7.89
C LYS A 127 -11.08 -12.53 -9.21
N HIS A 128 -11.70 -12.90 -10.34
CA HIS A 128 -11.18 -12.61 -11.66
C HIS A 128 -11.11 -11.10 -11.93
N GLN A 129 -12.12 -10.35 -11.49
CA GLN A 129 -12.15 -8.89 -11.57
C GLN A 129 -10.96 -8.28 -10.79
N LEU A 130 -10.70 -8.76 -9.58
CA LEU A 130 -9.56 -8.31 -8.78
C LEU A 130 -8.23 -8.65 -9.45
N TYR A 131 -8.13 -9.82 -10.07
CA TYR A 131 -6.93 -10.22 -10.79
C TYR A 131 -6.62 -9.23 -11.93
N ASP A 132 -7.63 -8.89 -12.72
CA ASP A 132 -7.47 -7.95 -13.83
C ASP A 132 -7.07 -6.55 -13.36
N ILE A 133 -7.63 -6.10 -12.25
CA ILE A 133 -7.30 -4.78 -11.68
C ILE A 133 -5.84 -4.72 -11.21
N TRP A 134 -5.36 -5.77 -10.55
CA TRP A 134 -4.12 -5.74 -9.78
C TRP A 134 -2.94 -6.47 -10.41
N PHE A 135 -3.18 -7.59 -11.07
CA PHE A 135 -2.11 -8.49 -11.51
C PHE A 135 -1.93 -8.54 -13.02
N GLN A 136 -2.89 -8.09 -13.79
CA GLN A 136 -2.75 -8.06 -15.25
C GLN A 136 -1.63 -7.09 -15.63
N LEU A 137 -0.65 -7.60 -16.38
CA LEU A 137 0.48 -6.78 -16.80
C LEU A 137 0.09 -5.79 -17.91
N TYR A 138 0.70 -4.64 -17.87
CA TYR A 138 0.57 -3.61 -18.90
C TYR A 138 1.91 -2.87 -19.07
N ALA A 139 2.06 -2.17 -20.21
CA ALA A 139 3.23 -1.34 -20.47
C ALA A 139 3.02 0.04 -19.86
N ARG A 140 3.89 0.43 -18.91
CA ARG A 140 3.70 1.68 -18.15
C ARG A 140 4.03 2.93 -18.97
N LYS A 141 4.90 2.83 -19.95
CA LYS A 141 5.36 4.00 -20.72
C LYS A 141 5.12 3.92 -22.23
N GLY A 142 3.95 3.44 -22.65
CA GLY A 142 3.63 3.40 -24.06
C GLY A 142 4.52 2.47 -24.87
N GLY A 143 5.35 1.67 -24.24
CA GLY A 143 6.10 0.59 -24.89
C GLY A 143 5.16 -0.58 -25.20
N ASN A 144 5.62 -1.48 -26.08
CA ASN A 144 4.85 -2.67 -26.43
C ASN A 144 5.08 -3.85 -25.49
N ARG A 145 5.95 -3.69 -24.47
CA ARG A 145 6.32 -4.76 -23.55
C ARG A 145 5.64 -4.58 -22.21
N PRO A 146 4.85 -5.57 -21.74
CA PRO A 146 4.28 -5.53 -20.41
C PRO A 146 5.39 -5.56 -19.36
N ASP A 147 5.53 -4.48 -18.60
CA ASP A 147 6.62 -4.30 -17.62
C ASP A 147 6.14 -4.02 -16.21
N SER A 148 4.84 -3.89 -15.99
CA SER A 148 4.29 -3.49 -14.69
C SER A 148 2.88 -4.00 -14.49
N CYS A 149 2.45 -3.98 -13.24
CA CYS A 149 1.06 -4.16 -12.84
C CYS A 149 0.78 -3.32 -11.59
N GLY A 150 -0.49 -3.19 -11.22
CA GLY A 150 -0.87 -2.42 -10.03
C GLY A 150 -0.22 -2.94 -8.76
N PHE A 151 -0.21 -4.25 -8.57
CA PHE A 151 0.41 -4.87 -7.38
C PHE A 151 1.90 -4.49 -7.27
N GLU A 152 2.64 -4.63 -8.37
CA GLU A 152 4.08 -4.31 -8.36
C GLU A 152 4.31 -2.85 -8.00
N HIS A 153 3.61 -1.94 -8.66
CA HIS A 153 3.81 -0.50 -8.42
C HIS A 153 3.47 -0.12 -6.97
N VAL A 154 2.29 -0.50 -6.50
CA VAL A 154 1.81 -0.07 -5.18
C VAL A 154 2.61 -0.72 -4.05
N PHE A 155 2.82 -2.01 -4.12
CA PHE A 155 3.32 -2.80 -3.00
C PHE A 155 4.81 -3.15 -3.10
N VAL A 156 5.28 -3.56 -4.26
CA VAL A 156 6.67 -3.98 -4.42
C VAL A 156 7.61 -2.78 -4.58
N GLY A 157 7.21 -1.82 -5.39
CA GLY A 157 8.01 -0.69 -5.80
C GLY A 157 8.73 -0.95 -7.11
N GLU A 158 8.93 0.11 -7.87
CA GLU A 158 9.59 0.07 -9.17
C GLU A 158 10.63 1.19 -9.24
N THR A 159 11.63 1.03 -10.10
CA THR A 159 12.56 2.12 -10.43
C THR A 159 12.39 2.50 -11.88
N ARG A 160 12.47 3.80 -12.13
CA ARG A 160 12.49 4.34 -13.49
C ARG A 160 13.93 4.65 -13.88
N ARG A 161 14.49 3.86 -14.81
CA ARG A 161 15.86 4.01 -15.29
C ARG A 161 16.91 4.05 -14.16
N GLY A 162 16.65 3.37 -13.06
CA GLY A 162 17.53 3.38 -11.88
C GLY A 162 17.67 4.74 -11.19
N LYS A 163 16.82 5.73 -11.52
CA LYS A 163 16.98 7.12 -11.04
C LYS A 163 15.83 7.63 -10.17
N GLN A 164 14.68 6.98 -10.22
CA GLN A 164 13.49 7.42 -9.51
C GLN A 164 12.72 6.23 -8.95
N ILE A 165 12.34 6.34 -7.69
CA ILE A 165 11.48 5.34 -7.04
C ILE A 165 10.04 5.64 -7.42
N LEU A 166 9.34 4.64 -7.93
CA LEU A 166 7.92 4.66 -8.22
C LEU A 166 7.21 3.71 -7.28
N GLY A 167 6.12 4.16 -6.66
CA GLY A 167 5.34 3.32 -5.75
C GLY A 167 6.04 3.02 -4.43
N LEU A 168 6.03 1.77 -4.03
CA LEU A 168 6.54 1.27 -2.75
C LEU A 168 5.78 1.89 -1.58
N HIS A 169 4.45 1.66 -1.57
CA HIS A 169 3.55 2.21 -0.56
C HIS A 169 3.05 1.14 0.41
N ASN A 170 3.94 0.25 0.85
CA ASN A 170 3.54 -0.82 1.77
C ASN A 170 4.59 -1.02 2.87
N TRP A 171 4.12 -1.09 4.11
CA TRP A 171 5.00 -1.19 5.27
C TRP A 171 5.73 -2.54 5.38
N VAL A 172 5.11 -3.64 4.93
CA VAL A 172 5.75 -4.97 4.96
C VAL A 172 6.94 -4.99 4.00
N GLN A 173 6.73 -4.51 2.77
CA GLN A 173 7.81 -4.42 1.79
C GLN A 173 8.92 -3.50 2.28
N PHE A 174 8.56 -2.35 2.87
CA PHE A 174 9.53 -1.44 3.46
C PHE A 174 10.36 -2.17 4.53
N TYR A 175 9.70 -2.84 5.46
CA TYR A 175 10.35 -3.61 6.51
C TYR A 175 11.32 -4.66 5.96
N LEU A 176 10.87 -5.47 5.00
CA LEU A 176 11.69 -6.52 4.42
C LEU A 176 12.90 -5.95 3.68
N GLN A 177 12.73 -4.88 2.94
CA GLN A 177 13.82 -4.21 2.22
C GLN A 177 14.79 -3.54 3.20
N GLU A 178 14.30 -2.95 4.25
CA GLU A 178 15.14 -2.35 5.30
C GLU A 178 15.96 -3.43 6.01
N LYS A 179 15.33 -4.54 6.39
CA LYS A 179 15.98 -5.68 7.02
C LYS A 179 17.11 -6.26 6.16
N ARG A 180 16.94 -6.24 4.84
CA ARG A 180 17.95 -6.70 3.87
C ARG A 180 18.98 -5.64 3.51
N ASN A 181 18.96 -4.50 4.18
CA ASN A 181 19.84 -3.35 3.92
C ASN A 181 19.68 -2.75 2.51
N GLN A 182 18.50 -2.90 1.90
CA GLN A 182 18.18 -2.30 0.59
C GLN A 182 17.53 -0.93 0.73
N ILE A 183 16.81 -0.69 1.81
CA ILE A 183 16.23 0.61 2.15
C ILE A 183 17.02 1.24 3.28
N ASP A 184 17.34 2.53 3.12
CA ASP A 184 17.89 3.39 4.17
C ASP A 184 16.84 4.42 4.57
N TYR A 185 16.33 4.30 5.80
CA TYR A 185 15.39 5.25 6.38
C TYR A 185 16.12 6.55 6.74
N LYS A 186 15.57 7.70 6.32
CA LYS A 186 16.21 9.01 6.50
C LYS A 186 15.50 9.94 7.49
N GLY A 187 14.37 9.54 8.01
CA GLY A 187 13.61 10.33 8.95
C GLY A 187 12.14 10.49 8.57
N TYR A 188 11.35 11.01 9.51
CA TYR A 188 9.95 11.29 9.28
C TYR A 188 9.77 12.66 8.62
N VAL A 189 8.65 12.83 7.92
CA VAL A 189 8.26 14.10 7.29
C VAL A 189 7.00 14.60 7.97
N THR A 190 6.97 15.88 8.32
CA THR A 190 5.77 16.53 8.86
C THR A 190 5.13 17.39 7.80
N ARG A 191 3.80 17.41 7.78
CA ARG A 191 3.03 18.30 6.93
C ARG A 191 2.47 19.47 7.75
N LYS A 192 1.44 20.10 7.28
CA LYS A 192 0.89 21.41 7.70
C LYS A 192 0.84 21.70 9.21
N ASN A 193 0.63 20.72 10.05
CA ASN A 193 0.56 20.92 11.51
C ASN A 193 1.92 20.86 12.22
N LYS A 194 2.97 20.49 11.51
CA LYS A 194 4.35 20.37 12.03
C LYS A 194 4.50 19.51 13.28
N THR A 195 3.53 18.67 13.59
CA THR A 195 3.54 17.81 14.77
C THR A 195 4.40 16.58 14.50
N ARG A 196 5.26 16.26 15.46
CA ARG A 196 6.03 15.02 15.42
C ARG A 196 5.06 13.82 15.49
N PRO A 197 5.19 12.82 14.60
CA PRO A 197 4.38 11.62 14.71
C PRO A 197 4.67 10.85 15.99
N ASP A 198 3.69 10.07 16.44
CA ASP A 198 3.81 9.18 17.58
C ASP A 198 4.32 7.81 17.09
N LYS A 199 5.08 7.13 17.96
CA LYS A 199 5.55 5.76 17.68
C LYS A 199 4.41 4.75 17.49
N ASP A 200 3.20 5.07 17.96
CA ASP A 200 2.01 4.24 17.81
C ASP A 200 1.18 4.61 16.57
N ASP A 201 1.62 5.60 15.80
CA ASP A 201 0.92 6.01 14.59
C ASP A 201 0.94 4.90 13.55
N GLN A 202 -0.22 4.67 12.95
CA GLN A 202 -0.42 3.66 11.92
C GLN A 202 -0.55 4.26 10.52
N VAL A 203 -0.26 5.55 10.38
CA VAL A 203 -0.02 6.22 9.10
C VAL A 203 1.15 7.17 9.32
N LEU A 204 2.15 7.07 8.45
CA LEU A 204 3.36 7.90 8.52
C LEU A 204 3.71 8.48 7.17
N SER A 205 4.34 9.66 7.19
CA SER A 205 5.07 10.20 6.04
C SER A 205 6.56 10.16 6.35
N ILE A 206 7.33 9.55 5.47
CA ILE A 206 8.75 9.26 5.70
C ILE A 206 9.59 9.59 4.47
N GLN A 207 10.88 9.78 4.69
CA GLN A 207 11.88 9.88 3.63
C GLN A 207 12.81 8.68 3.71
N PHE A 208 13.17 8.13 2.56
CA PHE A 208 14.08 6.98 2.48
C PHE A 208 14.77 6.91 1.13
N SER A 209 15.86 6.16 1.08
CA SER A 209 16.50 5.80 -0.18
C SER A 209 16.35 4.30 -0.45
N TRP A 210 16.32 3.97 -1.72
CA TRP A 210 16.23 2.59 -2.20
C TRP A 210 16.88 2.53 -3.58
N LYS A 211 17.76 1.55 -3.77
CA LYS A 211 18.46 1.34 -5.06
C LYS A 211 19.14 2.61 -5.59
N GLY A 212 19.77 3.37 -4.69
CA GLY A 212 20.52 4.57 -5.05
C GLY A 212 19.68 5.83 -5.30
N SER A 213 18.37 5.77 -5.13
CA SER A 213 17.47 6.91 -5.30
C SER A 213 16.79 7.27 -3.98
N VAL A 214 16.47 8.55 -3.82
CA VAL A 214 15.77 9.05 -2.62
C VAL A 214 14.31 9.29 -2.96
N LYS A 215 13.41 8.80 -2.09
CA LYS A 215 12.01 9.19 -2.09
C LYS A 215 11.81 10.24 -1.01
N PRO A 216 11.63 11.53 -1.38
CA PRO A 216 11.61 12.60 -0.39
C PRO A 216 10.43 12.54 0.57
N ILE A 217 9.27 12.08 0.08
CA ILE A 217 8.07 11.91 0.87
C ILE A 217 7.33 10.66 0.39
N GLY A 218 7.16 9.71 1.29
CA GLY A 218 6.31 8.55 1.05
C GLY A 218 5.36 8.40 2.23
N SER A 219 4.05 8.48 1.99
CA SER A 219 3.06 8.17 3.02
C SER A 219 2.70 6.69 2.93
N THR A 220 2.53 6.07 4.09
CA THR A 220 2.22 4.64 4.17
C THR A 220 1.41 4.32 5.42
N PHE A 221 0.53 3.34 5.30
CA PHE A 221 -0.07 2.70 6.46
C PHE A 221 0.97 1.79 7.13
N ILE A 222 0.91 1.70 8.45
CA ILE A 222 1.80 0.83 9.25
C ILE A 222 0.93 -0.14 10.04
N GLY A 223 1.23 -1.42 9.92
CA GLY A 223 0.56 -2.47 10.69
C GLY A 223 -0.71 -3.03 10.05
N VAL A 224 -1.28 -2.35 9.06
CA VAL A 224 -2.52 -2.81 8.42
C VAL A 224 -2.30 -4.11 7.65
N SER A 225 -3.37 -4.90 7.52
CA SER A 225 -3.32 -6.12 6.72
C SER A 225 -3.28 -5.83 5.22
N PRO A 226 -2.79 -6.77 4.40
CA PRO A 226 -2.85 -6.62 2.94
C PRO A 226 -4.28 -6.50 2.42
N GLU A 227 -5.23 -7.22 3.01
CA GLU A 227 -6.64 -7.16 2.63
C GLU A 227 -7.24 -5.78 2.85
N PHE A 228 -6.82 -5.07 3.89
CA PHE A 228 -7.30 -3.71 4.15
C PHE A 228 -6.93 -2.76 3.02
N GLU A 229 -5.66 -2.72 2.64
CA GLU A 229 -5.20 -1.86 1.56
C GLU A 229 -5.79 -2.25 0.21
N PHE A 230 -5.83 -3.55 -0.06
CA PHE A 230 -6.45 -4.07 -1.29
C PHE A 230 -7.91 -3.64 -1.42
N ALA A 231 -8.68 -3.81 -0.36
CA ALA A 231 -10.08 -3.43 -0.33
C ALA A 231 -10.26 -1.92 -0.51
N LEU A 232 -9.51 -1.13 0.24
CA LEU A 232 -9.56 0.33 0.21
C LEU A 232 -9.30 0.89 -1.19
N TYR A 233 -8.22 0.48 -1.81
CA TYR A 233 -7.85 0.98 -3.14
C TYR A 233 -8.77 0.44 -4.25
N THR A 234 -9.23 -0.80 -4.12
CA THR A 234 -10.17 -1.39 -5.10
C THR A 234 -11.51 -0.67 -5.08
N ILE A 235 -12.03 -0.32 -3.90
CA ILE A 235 -13.28 0.42 -3.77
C ILE A 235 -13.17 1.76 -4.49
N ILE A 236 -12.13 2.53 -4.20
CA ILE A 236 -11.95 3.85 -4.82
C ILE A 236 -11.72 3.73 -6.32
N PHE A 237 -10.95 2.72 -6.76
CA PHE A 237 -10.74 2.45 -8.17
C PHE A 237 -12.05 2.20 -8.93
N LEU A 238 -12.92 1.37 -8.37
CA LEU A 238 -14.20 1.01 -9.01
C LEU A 238 -15.22 2.15 -8.95
N LEU A 239 -15.14 3.02 -7.95
CA LEU A 239 -15.97 4.23 -7.89
C LEU A 239 -15.46 5.34 -8.82
N SER A 240 -14.21 5.26 -9.27
CA SER A 240 -13.59 6.34 -10.03
C SER A 240 -14.15 6.43 -11.45
N GLU A 241 -14.32 7.66 -11.92
CA GLU A 241 -14.76 7.94 -13.30
C GLU A 241 -13.62 8.52 -14.15
N GLY A 242 -12.64 9.15 -13.51
CA GLY A 242 -11.53 9.80 -14.18
C GLY A 242 -10.21 9.04 -14.03
N ARG A 243 -9.18 9.59 -14.67
CA ARG A 243 -7.83 9.02 -14.63
C ARG A 243 -7.21 9.08 -13.24
N VAL A 244 -7.47 10.14 -12.50
CA VAL A 244 -6.98 10.34 -11.13
C VAL A 244 -8.17 10.61 -10.22
N THR A 245 -8.30 9.84 -9.16
CA THR A 245 -9.34 10.02 -8.15
C THR A 245 -8.68 10.30 -6.81
N ARG A 246 -9.16 11.34 -6.14
CA ARG A 246 -8.71 11.74 -4.81
C ARG A 246 -9.93 11.79 -3.90
N GLU A 247 -9.90 10.99 -2.84
CA GLU A 247 -10.97 10.97 -1.84
C GLU A 247 -10.41 11.36 -0.48
N THR A 248 -11.00 12.36 0.13
CA THR A 248 -10.64 12.77 1.49
C THR A 248 -11.51 12.01 2.48
N VAL A 249 -10.88 11.25 3.36
CA VAL A 249 -11.55 10.39 4.32
C VAL A 249 -10.91 10.54 5.70
N LYS A 250 -11.66 10.19 6.72
CA LYS A 250 -11.14 10.08 8.09
C LYS A 250 -11.21 8.61 8.51
N ILE A 251 -10.06 8.02 8.76
CA ILE A 251 -9.92 6.65 9.28
C ILE A 251 -9.30 6.76 10.66
N GLU A 252 -10.04 6.37 11.70
CA GLU A 252 -9.65 6.58 13.08
C GLU A 252 -9.36 8.07 13.32
N GLU A 253 -8.20 8.39 13.85
CA GLU A 253 -7.73 9.76 14.09
C GLU A 253 -7.11 10.43 12.86
N TYR A 254 -6.90 9.65 11.78
CA TYR A 254 -6.14 10.12 10.61
C TYR A 254 -7.06 10.72 9.56
N GLU A 255 -6.81 11.96 9.18
CA GLU A 255 -7.43 12.59 8.03
C GLU A 255 -6.52 12.35 6.83
N LEU A 256 -7.06 11.65 5.84
CA LEU A 256 -6.29 11.14 4.71
C LEU A 256 -6.90 11.57 3.39
N GLN A 257 -6.05 11.80 2.41
CA GLN A 257 -6.47 11.79 1.02
C GLN A 257 -5.98 10.49 0.40
N ILE A 258 -6.89 9.68 -0.11
CA ILE A 258 -6.54 8.46 -0.84
C ILE A 258 -6.52 8.79 -2.32
N VAL A 259 -5.39 8.54 -2.95
CA VAL A 259 -5.18 8.82 -4.37
C VAL A 259 -5.12 7.51 -5.13
N VAL A 260 -5.90 7.38 -6.18
CA VAL A 260 -5.89 6.21 -7.06
C VAL A 260 -5.84 6.71 -8.50
N CYS A 261 -4.86 6.22 -9.25
CA CYS A 261 -4.71 6.53 -10.66
C CYS A 261 -4.99 5.28 -11.49
N ARG A 262 -5.74 5.46 -12.58
CA ARG A 262 -6.06 4.39 -13.53
C ARG A 262 -5.02 4.30 -14.63
N HIS A 263 -4.76 3.07 -15.05
CA HIS A 263 -4.13 2.77 -16.33
C HIS A 263 -5.09 1.85 -17.11
N GLY A 264 -6.03 2.46 -17.83
CA GLY A 264 -7.13 1.71 -18.47
C GLY A 264 -8.02 1.04 -17.42
N HIS A 265 -8.14 -0.29 -17.49
CA HIS A 265 -8.91 -1.09 -16.55
C HIS A 265 -8.07 -1.59 -15.36
N HIS A 266 -6.86 -1.09 -15.20
CA HIS A 266 -5.92 -1.52 -14.20
C HIS A 266 -5.58 -0.38 -13.25
N ILE A 267 -5.17 -0.70 -12.03
CA ILE A 267 -4.59 0.29 -11.14
C ILE A 267 -3.20 0.66 -11.64
N GLY A 268 -3.00 1.95 -11.90
CA GLY A 268 -1.69 2.49 -12.24
C GLY A 268 -0.86 2.80 -10.99
N THR A 269 -1.47 3.45 -10.01
CA THR A 269 -0.90 3.67 -8.68
C THR A 269 -2.01 3.91 -7.67
N ALA A 270 -1.69 3.71 -6.39
CA ALA A 270 -2.58 4.03 -5.28
C ALA A 270 -1.75 4.29 -4.03
N TYR A 271 -2.10 5.31 -3.27
CA TYR A 271 -1.39 5.64 -2.04
C TYR A 271 -2.21 6.55 -1.14
N PRO A 272 -1.96 6.52 0.18
CA PRO A 272 -2.53 7.49 1.10
C PRO A 272 -1.67 8.74 1.15
N VAL A 273 -2.27 9.87 1.49
CA VAL A 273 -1.58 11.11 1.85
C VAL A 273 -2.11 11.52 3.21
N LEU A 274 -1.24 11.55 4.20
CA LEU A 274 -1.62 11.99 5.54
C LEU A 274 -1.79 13.51 5.54
N LEU A 275 -3.00 13.97 5.82
CA LEU A 275 -3.33 15.40 5.90
C LEU A 275 -3.21 15.92 7.33
N ASN A 276 -3.78 15.18 8.28
CA ASN A 276 -3.79 15.59 9.67
C ASN A 276 -4.05 14.40 10.60
N THR A 277 -3.60 14.53 11.84
CA THR A 277 -3.92 13.60 12.93
C THR A 277 -4.67 14.42 13.96
N SER A 278 -5.91 14.04 14.29
CA SER A 278 -6.63 14.76 15.34
C SER A 278 -6.07 14.39 16.69
N SER A 279 -5.64 15.40 17.44
CA SER A 279 -5.33 15.25 18.86
C SER A 279 -6.64 15.28 19.66
N GLU A 280 -6.89 14.27 20.46
CA GLU A 280 -7.93 14.32 21.48
C GLU A 280 -7.44 15.07 22.70
#